data_5a3e2efa7e613125cb5f962a499b8149
#
_entry.id   5a3e2efa7e613125cb5f962a499b8149
#
_cell.length_a   1.000
_cell.length_b   1.000
_cell.length_c   1.000
_cell.angle_alpha   90.00
_cell.angle_beta   90.00
_cell.angle_gamma   90.00
#
_symmetry.space_group_name_H-M   'P 1'
#
loop_
_entity.id
_entity.type
_entity.pdbx_description
1 polymer ?
#
loop_
_entity_poly.entity_id
_entity_poly.type
_entity_poly.pdbx_seq_one_letter_code
_entity_poly.pdbx_strand_id
1 'polypeptide(L)'
;MTSAKTPERTGSEVASEPVIDIIHFADPFCWWSWGLEPILHRLKEVYGDQIEVTYRMGGMADKISQWRKDYDVADDKSLKSWITDSMSITGVPVDPNFIVKSSAESSWPACVAVKAAELQNKELAATYFRRLMEAIQLKAKNVSEEDVYLSVAKEVSLDAAQMSKDISSGRAANLFGKDREEMNVNFMTLVIMNRQTKKSKVIEGVFTSEQYENAVDELSGKNLNKKTPIDVLEYFEHNPNHLISAKEIAVVFGISEFDAERRLGILSEGHLLKPATIGGDKKFWTAPSEGRNVKELTMEQLNASHITDTSKTSLKTDFGEVITKAVTGLYTQVALHPDKPYHFPLGKSALLFVGYPELEINKLPESALESFAGVGYPHACNAINPGETVLDIGSGSGTDVLFSSLRTGPKGNVIGLDITDAMIEKARMNIAKMGAKNVKIMKGDANKIPLGDSSIDVVTSNGVLNLVPDKKKAFQEIYRVLKRGGRIQIADIVVQKDVQKACGLIPQLWADCVGGASVEQDYLQLIRDSGLKNVKILSRLDYFAGSSSDNTKRLTSTFGAETIVVTANKPA
;
A
#
# COMPACT_ATOMS: atom_id res chain seq x y z
N MET A 1 -47.81 38.58 24.00
CA MET A 1 -47.94 38.51 22.54
C MET A 1 -46.86 39.36 21.92
N THR A 2 -45.75 38.74 21.53
CA THR A 2 -44.77 39.30 20.59
C THR A 2 -44.15 38.11 19.89
N SER A 3 -44.56 37.92 18.64
CA SER A 3 -44.11 36.84 17.76
C SER A 3 -42.63 37.07 17.35
N ALA A 4 -41.77 36.12 17.69
CA ALA A 4 -40.44 36.09 17.14
C ALA A 4 -40.50 35.62 15.67
N LYS A 5 -40.12 36.48 14.75
CA LYS A 5 -39.92 36.16 13.33
C LYS A 5 -38.71 35.26 13.19
N THR A 6 -38.89 34.09 12.58
CA THR A 6 -37.87 33.23 12.03
C THR A 6 -37.11 33.99 10.95
N PRO A 7 -35.76 33.95 10.87
CA PRO A 7 -35.06 34.57 9.76
C PRO A 7 -35.27 33.74 8.49
N GLU A 8 -35.79 34.38 7.46
CA GLU A 8 -35.84 33.87 6.09
C GLU A 8 -34.42 33.63 5.61
N ARG A 9 -34.16 32.40 5.17
CA ARG A 9 -32.97 32.08 4.37
C ARG A 9 -33.11 32.78 3.02
N THR A 10 -32.47 33.92 2.88
CA THR A 10 -32.27 34.58 1.59
C THR A 10 -31.06 34.01 0.90
N GLY A 11 -31.23 33.52 -0.31
CA GLY A 11 -30.19 33.21 -1.25
C GLY A 11 -30.14 31.71 -1.61
N SER A 12 -30.90 31.31 -2.63
CA SER A 12 -30.60 30.12 -3.43
C SER A 12 -29.30 30.39 -4.19
N GLU A 13 -28.16 30.01 -3.61
CA GLU A 13 -26.99 29.79 -4.42
C GLU A 13 -27.35 28.67 -5.41
N VAL A 14 -27.43 29.01 -6.69
CA VAL A 14 -27.49 28.03 -7.77
C VAL A 14 -26.24 27.19 -7.63
N ALA A 15 -26.37 25.92 -7.22
CA ALA A 15 -25.27 25.01 -7.11
C ALA A 15 -24.54 24.99 -8.46
N SER A 16 -23.30 25.44 -8.49
CA SER A 16 -22.49 25.41 -9.71
C SER A 16 -22.28 23.94 -10.10
N GLU A 17 -22.45 23.61 -11.40
CA GLU A 17 -22.18 22.25 -11.88
C GLU A 17 -20.75 21.83 -11.49
N PRO A 18 -20.55 20.56 -11.09
CA PRO A 18 -19.24 20.03 -10.78
C PRO A 18 -18.25 20.24 -11.92
N VAL A 19 -17.02 20.61 -11.58
CA VAL A 19 -15.95 20.85 -12.55
C VAL A 19 -15.20 19.56 -12.88
N ILE A 20 -15.07 18.67 -11.89
CA ILE A 20 -14.33 17.42 -11.98
C ILE A 20 -15.26 16.22 -11.75
N ASP A 21 -15.18 15.26 -12.66
CA ASP A 21 -15.75 13.92 -12.47
C ASP A 21 -14.67 12.98 -11.96
N ILE A 22 -15.01 12.19 -10.94
CA ILE A 22 -14.21 11.09 -10.43
C ILE A 22 -15.00 9.80 -10.66
N ILE A 23 -14.53 8.97 -11.57
CA ILE A 23 -15.16 7.69 -11.90
C ILE A 23 -14.39 6.57 -11.21
N HIS A 24 -15.07 5.83 -10.34
CA HIS A 24 -14.54 4.65 -9.68
C HIS A 24 -15.16 3.39 -10.29
N PHE A 25 -14.34 2.57 -10.96
CA PHE A 25 -14.75 1.25 -11.40
C PHE A 25 -14.68 0.29 -10.21
N ALA A 26 -15.84 -0.09 -9.71
CA ALA A 26 -15.99 -0.72 -8.41
C ALA A 26 -16.79 -2.03 -8.47
N ASP A 27 -16.68 -2.81 -7.41
CA ASP A 27 -17.52 -4.00 -7.17
C ASP A 27 -17.74 -4.12 -5.64
N PRO A 28 -18.96 -4.41 -5.16
CA PRO A 28 -19.22 -4.54 -3.74
C PRO A 28 -18.42 -5.65 -3.04
N PHE A 29 -17.95 -6.66 -3.77
CA PHE A 29 -17.07 -7.71 -3.25
C PHE A 29 -15.59 -7.36 -3.33
N CYS A 30 -15.21 -6.29 -4.05
CA CYS A 30 -13.83 -5.90 -4.21
C CYS A 30 -13.33 -5.14 -2.97
N TRP A 31 -12.47 -5.75 -2.17
CA TRP A 31 -11.87 -5.11 -0.99
C TRP A 31 -10.93 -3.95 -1.34
N TRP A 32 -10.46 -3.88 -2.58
CA TRP A 32 -9.73 -2.71 -3.08
C TRP A 32 -10.67 -1.52 -3.29
N SER A 33 -11.88 -1.75 -3.81
CA SER A 33 -12.90 -0.71 -3.89
C SER A 33 -13.26 -0.18 -2.50
N TRP A 34 -13.37 -1.07 -1.50
CA TRP A 34 -13.56 -0.71 -0.11
C TRP A 34 -12.39 0.13 0.44
N GLY A 35 -11.15 -0.24 0.11
CA GLY A 35 -9.94 0.46 0.52
C GLY A 35 -9.81 1.89 -0.03
N LEU A 36 -10.48 2.21 -1.14
CA LEU A 36 -10.50 3.55 -1.74
C LEU A 36 -11.58 4.48 -1.15
N GLU A 37 -12.58 3.95 -0.45
CA GLU A 37 -13.67 4.76 0.13
C GLU A 37 -13.19 5.92 1.01
N PRO A 38 -12.24 5.74 1.95
CA PRO A 38 -11.73 6.86 2.74
C PRO A 38 -11.14 8.00 1.90
N ILE A 39 -10.51 7.66 0.78
CA ILE A 39 -9.94 8.64 -0.16
C ILE A 39 -11.04 9.41 -0.88
N LEU A 40 -12.06 8.71 -1.38
CA LEU A 40 -13.20 9.34 -2.04
C LEU A 40 -13.98 10.25 -1.08
N HIS A 41 -14.16 9.82 0.16
CA HIS A 41 -14.78 10.64 1.22
C HIS A 41 -13.92 11.89 1.51
N ARG A 42 -12.60 11.76 1.62
CA ARG A 42 -11.72 12.92 1.79
C ARG A 42 -11.84 13.90 0.62
N LEU A 43 -11.81 13.42 -0.61
CA LEU A 43 -11.96 14.28 -1.77
C LEU A 43 -13.31 15.01 -1.75
N LYS A 44 -14.39 14.34 -1.34
CA LYS A 44 -15.71 14.95 -1.18
C LYS A 44 -15.72 16.01 -0.09
N GLU A 45 -15.10 15.75 1.06
CA GLU A 45 -15.00 16.73 2.16
C GLU A 45 -14.14 17.95 1.78
N VAL A 46 -13.06 17.74 1.03
CA VAL A 46 -12.14 18.81 0.64
C VAL A 46 -12.71 19.69 -0.48
N TYR A 47 -13.32 19.10 -1.50
CA TYR A 47 -13.78 19.84 -2.69
C TYR A 47 -15.29 20.09 -2.75
N GLY A 48 -16.09 19.38 -1.93
CA GLY A 48 -17.55 19.52 -1.89
C GLY A 48 -18.21 19.26 -3.24
N ASP A 49 -19.16 20.12 -3.59
CA ASP A 49 -19.94 19.99 -4.83
C ASP A 49 -19.18 20.38 -6.10
N GLN A 50 -17.92 20.80 -5.98
CA GLN A 50 -17.05 21.08 -7.13
C GLN A 50 -16.58 19.80 -7.83
N ILE A 51 -16.74 18.64 -7.19
CA ILE A 51 -16.46 17.32 -7.75
C ILE A 51 -17.69 16.42 -7.70
N GLU A 52 -17.83 15.53 -8.67
CA GLU A 52 -18.83 14.45 -8.65
C GLU A 52 -18.13 13.10 -8.65
N VAL A 53 -18.50 12.22 -7.70
CA VAL A 53 -18.02 10.83 -7.65
C VAL A 53 -19.08 9.93 -8.25
N THR A 54 -18.70 9.17 -9.26
CA THR A 54 -19.58 8.22 -9.95
C THR A 54 -19.01 6.81 -9.85
N TYR A 55 -19.83 5.86 -9.42
CA TYR A 55 -19.47 4.45 -9.36
C TYR A 55 -19.93 3.72 -10.63
N ARG A 56 -19.00 3.02 -11.28
CA ARG A 56 -19.25 2.10 -12.39
C ARG A 56 -19.08 0.68 -11.91
N MET A 57 -20.09 -0.15 -12.06
CA MET A 57 -20.05 -1.53 -11.57
C MET A 57 -19.32 -2.45 -12.55
N GLY A 58 -18.15 -2.94 -12.15
CA GLY A 58 -17.30 -3.77 -13.01
C GLY A 58 -17.65 -5.26 -13.02
N GLY A 59 -18.20 -5.79 -11.92
CA GLY A 59 -18.56 -7.20 -11.81
C GLY A 59 -17.32 -8.11 -11.69
N MET A 60 -16.68 -8.13 -10.51
CA MET A 60 -15.43 -8.85 -10.23
C MET A 60 -15.49 -10.33 -10.60
N ALA A 61 -16.60 -10.99 -10.29
CA ALA A 61 -16.77 -12.43 -10.50
C ALA A 61 -18.19 -12.78 -10.91
N ASP A 62 -18.37 -13.26 -12.15
CA ASP A 62 -19.61 -13.94 -12.57
C ASP A 62 -19.80 -15.23 -11.75
N LYS A 63 -18.70 -16.01 -11.63
CA LYS A 63 -18.60 -17.18 -10.77
C LYS A 63 -17.36 -17.06 -9.90
N ILE A 64 -17.54 -16.97 -8.58
CA ILE A 64 -16.42 -16.88 -7.62
C ILE A 64 -15.51 -18.10 -7.74
N SER A 65 -16.06 -19.29 -7.99
CA SER A 65 -15.26 -20.50 -8.18
C SER A 65 -14.35 -20.46 -9.42
N GLN A 66 -14.79 -19.81 -10.50
CA GLN A 66 -13.97 -19.61 -11.70
C GLN A 66 -12.94 -18.51 -11.46
N TRP A 67 -13.36 -17.39 -10.88
CA TRP A 67 -12.47 -16.28 -10.50
C TRP A 67 -11.31 -16.77 -9.60
N ARG A 68 -11.58 -17.65 -8.61
CA ARG A 68 -10.53 -18.26 -7.78
C ARG A 68 -9.51 -19.03 -8.61
N LYS A 69 -9.95 -19.74 -9.65
CA LYS A 69 -9.03 -20.46 -10.57
C LYS A 69 -8.22 -19.50 -11.42
N ASP A 70 -8.86 -18.46 -11.95
CA ASP A 70 -8.21 -17.46 -12.81
C ASP A 70 -7.10 -16.69 -12.07
N TYR A 71 -7.22 -16.57 -10.74
CA TYR A 71 -6.24 -15.91 -9.87
C TYR A 71 -5.42 -16.88 -9.00
N ASP A 72 -5.43 -18.19 -9.32
CA ASP A 72 -4.69 -19.24 -8.62
C ASP A 72 -4.92 -19.27 -7.10
N VAL A 73 -6.13 -18.94 -6.67
CA VAL A 73 -6.53 -19.01 -5.25
C VAL A 73 -6.95 -20.43 -4.92
N ALA A 74 -5.97 -21.26 -4.53
CA ALA A 74 -6.13 -22.71 -4.39
C ALA A 74 -7.13 -23.12 -3.29
N ASP A 75 -7.15 -22.40 -2.15
CA ASP A 75 -7.95 -22.71 -0.98
C ASP A 75 -8.38 -21.47 -0.20
N ASP A 76 -9.19 -21.67 0.83
CA ASP A 76 -9.70 -20.59 1.67
C ASP A 76 -8.60 -19.91 2.51
N LYS A 77 -7.54 -20.64 2.83
CA LYS A 77 -6.39 -20.08 3.55
C LYS A 77 -5.63 -19.09 2.68
N SER A 78 -5.38 -19.44 1.43
CA SER A 78 -4.74 -18.56 0.44
C SER A 78 -5.58 -17.33 0.16
N LEU A 79 -6.92 -17.48 0.03
CA LEU A 79 -7.84 -16.36 -0.13
C LEU A 79 -7.79 -15.41 1.06
N LYS A 80 -7.85 -15.97 2.28
CA LYS A 80 -7.76 -15.20 3.51
C LYS A 80 -6.44 -14.44 3.61
N SER A 81 -5.30 -15.08 3.29
CA SER A 81 -4.00 -14.43 3.28
C SER A 81 -4.00 -13.25 2.31
N TRP A 82 -4.45 -13.47 1.07
CA TRP A 82 -4.50 -12.42 0.06
C TRP A 82 -5.34 -11.20 0.47
N ILE A 83 -6.54 -11.43 1.04
CA ILE A 83 -7.37 -10.33 1.57
C ILE A 83 -6.65 -9.64 2.74
N THR A 84 -6.03 -10.39 3.66
CA THR A 84 -5.30 -9.83 4.81
C THR A 84 -4.11 -8.97 4.36
N ASP A 85 -3.36 -9.42 3.37
CA ASP A 85 -2.23 -8.70 2.81
C ASP A 85 -2.69 -7.39 2.16
N SER A 86 -3.81 -7.44 1.42
CA SER A 86 -4.44 -6.26 0.83
C SER A 86 -4.91 -5.25 1.88
N MET A 87 -5.46 -5.73 3.01
CA MET A 87 -5.84 -4.87 4.15
C MET A 87 -4.63 -4.16 4.76
N SER A 88 -3.47 -4.80 4.80
CA SER A 88 -2.24 -4.17 5.31
C SER A 88 -1.82 -2.97 4.48
N ILE A 89 -2.20 -2.93 3.20
CA ILE A 89 -1.90 -1.84 2.26
C ILE A 89 -2.86 -0.68 2.45
N THR A 90 -4.17 -0.95 2.46
CA THR A 90 -5.18 0.09 2.60
C THR A 90 -5.33 0.58 4.04
N GLY A 91 -5.05 -0.27 5.01
CA GLY A 91 -5.32 -0.07 6.44
C GLY A 91 -6.81 -0.11 6.79
N VAL A 92 -7.72 -0.29 5.80
CA VAL A 92 -9.16 -0.31 6.04
C VAL A 92 -9.59 -1.71 6.48
N PRO A 93 -10.28 -1.85 7.63
CA PRO A 93 -10.64 -3.17 8.15
C PRO A 93 -11.65 -3.90 7.26
N VAL A 94 -11.42 -5.20 7.01
CA VAL A 94 -12.31 -6.14 6.30
C VAL A 94 -12.35 -7.46 7.10
N ASP A 95 -13.45 -8.21 7.09
CA ASP A 95 -13.40 -9.62 7.52
C ASP A 95 -12.71 -10.45 6.43
N PRO A 96 -11.49 -10.96 6.65
CA PRO A 96 -10.76 -11.66 5.60
C PRO A 96 -11.41 -13.00 5.19
N ASN A 97 -12.43 -13.44 5.90
CA ASN A 97 -13.20 -14.64 5.58
C ASN A 97 -14.55 -14.32 4.94
N PHE A 98 -14.84 -13.06 4.57
CA PHE A 98 -16.19 -12.66 4.15
C PHE A 98 -16.68 -13.42 2.91
N ILE A 99 -15.83 -13.69 1.92
CA ILE A 99 -16.20 -14.46 0.72
C ILE A 99 -16.59 -15.90 1.10
N VAL A 100 -15.82 -16.54 1.98
CA VAL A 100 -16.09 -17.93 2.42
C VAL A 100 -17.36 -18.00 3.27
N LYS A 101 -17.49 -17.08 4.24
CA LYS A 101 -18.62 -17.05 5.16
C LYS A 101 -19.94 -16.69 4.49
N SER A 102 -19.91 -15.81 3.49
CA SER A 102 -21.14 -15.42 2.78
C SER A 102 -21.68 -16.53 1.89
N SER A 103 -20.85 -17.49 1.49
CA SER A 103 -21.21 -18.55 0.53
C SER A 103 -21.78 -18.00 -0.78
N ALA A 104 -21.42 -16.77 -1.15
CA ALA A 104 -21.87 -16.16 -2.38
C ALA A 104 -21.20 -16.82 -3.59
N GLU A 105 -21.98 -17.09 -4.63
CA GLU A 105 -21.47 -17.73 -5.86
C GLU A 105 -21.01 -16.72 -6.92
N SER A 106 -21.52 -15.48 -6.84
CA SER A 106 -21.25 -14.40 -7.79
C SER A 106 -21.27 -13.04 -7.11
N SER A 107 -20.51 -12.07 -7.62
CA SER A 107 -20.60 -10.66 -7.21
C SER A 107 -21.63 -9.86 -8.03
N TRP A 108 -22.10 -10.39 -9.17
CA TRP A 108 -22.98 -9.70 -10.10
C TRP A 108 -24.33 -9.28 -9.51
N PRO A 109 -25.03 -10.10 -8.69
CA PRO A 109 -26.29 -9.68 -8.07
C PRO A 109 -26.15 -8.39 -7.27
N ALA A 110 -25.04 -8.24 -6.54
CA ALA A 110 -24.74 -7.01 -5.80
C ALA A 110 -24.54 -5.80 -6.72
N CYS A 111 -23.84 -5.97 -7.84
CA CYS A 111 -23.65 -4.92 -8.84
C CYS A 111 -24.97 -4.49 -9.47
N VAL A 112 -25.84 -5.46 -9.82
CA VAL A 112 -27.18 -5.20 -10.35
C VAL A 112 -28.05 -4.45 -9.34
N ALA A 113 -27.95 -4.81 -8.04
CA ALA A 113 -28.68 -4.12 -6.98
C ALA A 113 -28.24 -2.64 -6.84
N VAL A 114 -26.93 -2.34 -6.96
CA VAL A 114 -26.44 -0.94 -6.99
C VAL A 114 -27.02 -0.17 -8.17
N LYS A 115 -27.11 -0.78 -9.35
CA LYS A 115 -27.72 -0.13 -10.54
C LYS A 115 -29.23 0.06 -10.39
N ALA A 116 -29.92 -0.82 -9.68
CA ALA A 116 -31.33 -0.63 -9.33
C ALA A 116 -31.54 0.54 -8.35
N ALA A 117 -30.61 0.74 -7.41
CA ALA A 117 -30.60 1.91 -6.52
C ALA A 117 -30.39 3.22 -7.33
N GLU A 118 -29.45 3.20 -8.29
CA GLU A 118 -29.14 4.35 -9.16
C GLU A 118 -30.32 4.77 -10.02
N LEU A 119 -31.18 3.83 -10.45
CA LEU A 119 -32.42 4.12 -11.17
C LEU A 119 -33.42 4.92 -10.35
N GLN A 120 -33.34 4.84 -9.02
CA GLN A 120 -34.22 5.59 -8.12
C GLN A 120 -33.63 6.96 -7.75
N ASN A 121 -32.39 6.95 -7.27
CA ASN A 121 -31.70 8.17 -6.84
C ASN A 121 -30.19 7.94 -6.82
N LYS A 122 -29.42 8.77 -7.53
CA LYS A 122 -27.96 8.62 -7.63
C LYS A 122 -27.23 8.86 -6.30
N GLU A 123 -27.67 9.83 -5.48
CA GLU A 123 -27.03 10.14 -4.20
C GLU A 123 -27.27 9.01 -3.19
N LEU A 124 -28.53 8.54 -3.11
CA LEU A 124 -28.87 7.38 -2.27
C LEU A 124 -28.18 6.10 -2.76
N ALA A 125 -27.92 5.96 -4.06
CA ALA A 125 -27.20 4.83 -4.60
C ALA A 125 -25.74 4.76 -4.14
N ALA A 126 -25.06 5.89 -3.96
CA ALA A 126 -23.72 5.93 -3.40
C ALA A 126 -23.73 5.47 -1.92
N THR A 127 -24.68 5.97 -1.12
CA THR A 127 -24.88 5.50 0.27
C THR A 127 -25.26 4.02 0.31
N TYR A 128 -26.13 3.57 -0.59
CA TYR A 128 -26.51 2.17 -0.72
C TYR A 128 -25.31 1.28 -1.05
N PHE A 129 -24.48 1.69 -2.02
CA PHE A 129 -23.26 0.96 -2.38
C PHE A 129 -22.33 0.79 -1.18
N ARG A 130 -22.07 1.85 -0.42
CA ARG A 130 -21.27 1.81 0.81
C ARG A 130 -21.86 0.83 1.83
N ARG A 131 -23.17 0.94 2.11
CA ARG A 131 -23.86 0.03 3.06
C ARG A 131 -23.85 -1.42 2.60
N LEU A 132 -23.95 -1.64 1.29
CA LEU A 132 -23.87 -2.98 0.71
C LEU A 132 -22.48 -3.58 0.88
N MET A 133 -21.41 -2.80 0.67
CA MET A 133 -20.04 -3.24 0.96
C MET A 133 -19.85 -3.58 2.44
N GLU A 134 -20.40 -2.79 3.36
CA GLU A 134 -20.35 -3.12 4.80
C GLU A 134 -21.07 -4.43 5.13
N ALA A 135 -22.24 -4.67 4.52
CA ALA A 135 -22.98 -5.92 4.71
C ALA A 135 -22.20 -7.13 4.21
N ILE A 136 -21.52 -7.00 3.07
CA ILE A 136 -20.71 -8.06 2.47
C ILE A 136 -19.38 -8.22 3.23
N GLN A 137 -18.55 -7.18 3.24
CA GLN A 137 -17.14 -7.29 3.60
C GLN A 137 -16.89 -7.27 5.10
N LEU A 138 -17.80 -6.69 5.89
CA LEU A 138 -17.67 -6.66 7.34
C LEU A 138 -18.57 -7.70 8.03
N LYS A 139 -19.77 -7.95 7.49
CA LYS A 139 -20.78 -8.81 8.13
C LYS A 139 -20.97 -10.16 7.39
N ALA A 140 -20.25 -10.37 6.29
CA ALA A 140 -20.27 -11.58 5.46
C ALA A 140 -21.70 -12.00 5.03
N LYS A 141 -22.57 -11.03 4.70
CA LYS A 141 -23.92 -11.31 4.22
C LYS A 141 -23.89 -11.82 2.79
N ASN A 142 -24.76 -12.80 2.49
CA ASN A 142 -24.93 -13.32 1.14
C ASN A 142 -25.87 -12.41 0.33
N VAL A 143 -25.32 -11.54 -0.50
CA VAL A 143 -26.11 -10.62 -1.34
C VAL A 143 -26.66 -11.28 -2.61
N SER A 144 -26.47 -12.56 -2.82
CA SER A 144 -27.26 -13.32 -3.82
C SER A 144 -28.70 -13.55 -3.33
N GLU A 145 -28.95 -13.39 -2.03
CA GLU A 145 -30.27 -13.49 -1.42
C GLU A 145 -30.99 -12.14 -1.52
N GLU A 146 -32.19 -12.15 -2.12
CA GLU A 146 -32.98 -10.94 -2.40
C GLU A 146 -33.30 -10.12 -1.15
N ASP A 147 -33.65 -10.77 -0.06
CA ASP A 147 -33.98 -10.13 1.21
C ASP A 147 -32.78 -9.37 1.82
N VAL A 148 -31.55 -9.81 1.57
CA VAL A 148 -30.34 -9.14 2.05
C VAL A 148 -30.16 -7.78 1.36
N TYR A 149 -30.14 -7.73 0.03
CA TYR A 149 -29.93 -6.44 -0.65
C TYR A 149 -31.14 -5.53 -0.58
N LEU A 150 -32.37 -6.06 -0.47
CA LEU A 150 -33.57 -5.26 -0.21
C LEU A 150 -33.63 -4.71 1.21
N SER A 151 -33.10 -5.43 2.20
CA SER A 151 -33.00 -4.91 3.56
C SER A 151 -32.06 -3.69 3.64
N VAL A 152 -30.91 -3.75 2.95
CA VAL A 152 -29.98 -2.62 2.84
C VAL A 152 -30.64 -1.43 2.14
N ALA A 153 -31.48 -1.66 1.12
CA ALA A 153 -32.21 -0.61 0.43
C ALA A 153 -33.15 0.16 1.39
N LYS A 154 -33.86 -0.58 2.24
CA LYS A 154 -34.75 0.02 3.27
C LYS A 154 -33.97 0.86 4.29
N GLU A 155 -32.76 0.41 4.69
CA GLU A 155 -31.89 1.15 5.62
C GLU A 155 -31.51 2.55 5.10
N VAL A 156 -31.43 2.73 3.78
CA VAL A 156 -31.09 3.99 3.12
C VAL A 156 -32.29 4.68 2.47
N SER A 157 -33.50 4.32 2.85
CA SER A 157 -34.75 4.92 2.37
C SER A 157 -35.02 4.78 0.87
N LEU A 158 -34.48 3.75 0.22
CA LEU A 158 -34.88 3.35 -1.14
C LEU A 158 -36.15 2.51 -1.13
N ASP A 159 -36.93 2.61 -2.20
CA ASP A 159 -38.10 1.76 -2.40
C ASP A 159 -37.70 0.34 -2.80
N ALA A 160 -37.75 -0.58 -1.83
CA ALA A 160 -37.38 -1.98 -2.04
C ALA A 160 -38.29 -2.70 -3.04
N ALA A 161 -39.59 -2.32 -3.14
CA ALA A 161 -40.49 -2.93 -4.11
C ALA A 161 -40.16 -2.47 -5.54
N GLN A 162 -39.86 -1.19 -5.72
CA GLN A 162 -39.39 -0.67 -7.01
C GLN A 162 -38.04 -1.29 -7.39
N MET A 163 -37.13 -1.45 -6.43
CA MET A 163 -35.83 -2.11 -6.67
C MET A 163 -36.01 -3.55 -7.17
N SER A 164 -36.82 -4.37 -6.50
CA SER A 164 -37.13 -5.73 -6.93
C SER A 164 -37.72 -5.75 -8.36
N LYS A 165 -38.61 -4.81 -8.68
CA LYS A 165 -39.18 -4.65 -10.03
C LYS A 165 -38.12 -4.27 -11.08
N ASP A 166 -37.21 -3.36 -10.76
CA ASP A 166 -36.15 -2.92 -11.68
C ASP A 166 -35.13 -4.05 -11.94
N ILE A 167 -34.88 -4.88 -10.94
CA ILE A 167 -34.03 -6.08 -11.08
C ILE A 167 -34.74 -7.14 -11.92
N SER A 168 -35.97 -7.51 -11.58
CA SER A 168 -36.72 -8.59 -12.25
C SER A 168 -37.07 -8.26 -13.71
N SER A 169 -37.24 -6.98 -14.04
CA SER A 169 -37.49 -6.52 -15.43
C SER A 169 -36.21 -6.46 -16.29
N GLY A 170 -35.04 -6.68 -15.73
CA GLY A 170 -33.75 -6.59 -16.43
C GLY A 170 -33.25 -5.15 -16.65
N ARG A 171 -33.97 -4.10 -16.21
CA ARG A 171 -33.55 -2.69 -16.38
C ARG A 171 -32.19 -2.44 -15.70
N ALA A 172 -32.04 -2.87 -14.46
CA ALA A 172 -30.81 -2.73 -13.69
C ALA A 172 -29.66 -3.55 -14.30
N ALA A 173 -29.94 -4.77 -14.76
CA ALA A 173 -28.95 -5.63 -15.43
C ALA A 173 -28.42 -5.01 -16.73
N ASN A 174 -29.29 -4.33 -17.49
CA ASN A 174 -28.87 -3.62 -18.71
C ASN A 174 -27.93 -2.43 -18.40
N LEU A 175 -28.15 -1.71 -17.31
CA LEU A 175 -27.23 -0.64 -16.88
C LEU A 175 -25.89 -1.21 -16.41
N PHE A 176 -25.91 -2.31 -15.67
CA PHE A 176 -24.71 -3.02 -15.28
C PHE A 176 -23.91 -3.51 -16.49
N GLY A 177 -24.61 -4.05 -17.51
CA GLY A 177 -23.97 -4.44 -18.76
C GLY A 177 -23.22 -3.30 -19.45
N LYS A 178 -23.80 -2.10 -19.49
CA LYS A 178 -23.15 -0.90 -20.03
C LYS A 178 -21.90 -0.49 -19.24
N ASP A 179 -21.97 -0.49 -17.92
CA ASP A 179 -20.79 -0.18 -17.08
C ASP A 179 -19.64 -1.15 -17.37
N ARG A 180 -19.94 -2.44 -17.58
CA ARG A 180 -18.94 -3.45 -17.91
C ARG A 180 -18.34 -3.27 -19.30
N GLU A 181 -19.12 -2.85 -20.27
CA GLU A 181 -18.64 -2.55 -21.63
C GLU A 181 -17.69 -1.34 -21.64
N GLU A 182 -17.95 -0.35 -20.76
CA GLU A 182 -17.09 0.83 -20.59
C GLU A 182 -15.82 0.52 -19.78
N MET A 183 -15.78 -0.59 -19.05
CA MET A 183 -14.65 -0.94 -18.18
C MET A 183 -13.45 -1.44 -18.99
N ASN A 184 -12.41 -0.63 -19.04
CA ASN A 184 -11.13 -0.94 -19.65
C ASN A 184 -9.95 -0.80 -18.65
N VAL A 185 -10.25 -0.80 -17.36
CA VAL A 185 -9.30 -0.58 -16.26
C VAL A 185 -9.55 -1.57 -15.12
N ASN A 186 -8.63 -1.65 -14.17
CA ASN A 186 -8.74 -2.50 -12.98
C ASN A 186 -9.63 -1.88 -11.91
N PHE A 187 -10.11 -2.69 -10.94
CA PHE A 187 -10.94 -2.23 -9.81
C PHE A 187 -10.26 -1.24 -8.84
N MET A 188 -8.95 -1.12 -8.88
CA MET A 188 -8.18 -0.13 -8.09
C MET A 188 -8.00 1.19 -8.84
N THR A 189 -8.87 1.51 -9.77
CA THR A 189 -8.67 2.64 -10.67
C THR A 189 -9.69 3.74 -10.43
N LEU A 190 -9.18 4.97 -10.30
CA LEU A 190 -9.96 6.19 -10.40
C LEU A 190 -9.63 6.89 -11.72
N VAL A 191 -10.66 7.24 -12.48
CA VAL A 191 -10.53 8.13 -13.63
C VAL A 191 -11.00 9.52 -13.21
N ILE A 192 -10.08 10.47 -13.14
CA ILE A 192 -10.37 11.86 -12.79
C ILE A 192 -10.42 12.65 -14.09
N MET A 193 -11.52 13.35 -14.36
CA MET A 193 -11.75 14.04 -15.62
C MET A 193 -12.31 15.45 -15.38
N ASN A 194 -11.76 16.43 -16.07
CA ASN A 194 -12.34 17.77 -16.11
C ASN A 194 -13.51 17.77 -17.12
N ARG A 195 -14.70 18.17 -16.68
CA ARG A 195 -15.94 18.18 -17.47
C ARG A 195 -15.88 19.08 -18.71
N GLN A 196 -15.23 20.23 -18.58
CA GLN A 196 -15.18 21.23 -19.65
C GLN A 196 -14.11 20.88 -20.69
N THR A 197 -12.88 20.61 -20.22
CA THR A 197 -11.73 20.39 -21.11
C THR A 197 -11.64 18.96 -21.64
N LYS A 198 -12.38 18.00 -21.04
CA LYS A 198 -12.31 16.56 -21.30
C LYS A 198 -10.93 15.94 -21.06
N LYS A 199 -10.01 16.67 -20.49
CA LYS A 199 -8.72 16.11 -20.04
C LYS A 199 -8.97 15.18 -18.86
N SER A 200 -8.32 14.03 -18.87
CA SER A 200 -8.45 13.02 -17.83
C SER A 200 -7.10 12.49 -17.37
N LYS A 201 -7.09 11.96 -16.17
CA LYS A 201 -5.97 11.23 -15.58
C LYS A 201 -6.48 9.93 -15.00
N VAL A 202 -5.85 8.84 -15.37
CA VAL A 202 -6.14 7.50 -14.83
C VAL A 202 -5.14 7.24 -13.71
N ILE A 203 -5.63 6.90 -12.53
CA ILE A 203 -4.81 6.57 -11.37
C ILE A 203 -5.14 5.13 -11.01
N GLU A 204 -4.21 4.22 -11.27
CA GLU A 204 -4.33 2.80 -10.95
C GLU A 204 -3.54 2.47 -9.69
N GLY A 205 -4.20 1.89 -8.69
CA GLY A 205 -3.59 1.50 -7.41
C GLY A 205 -4.05 2.34 -6.23
N VAL A 206 -3.52 2.01 -5.05
CA VAL A 206 -3.81 2.74 -3.81
C VAL A 206 -2.69 3.73 -3.54
N PHE A 207 -3.01 5.01 -3.63
CA PHE A 207 -2.10 6.11 -3.41
C PHE A 207 -2.46 6.89 -2.14
N THR A 208 -1.61 7.85 -1.77
CA THR A 208 -1.94 8.80 -0.71
C THR A 208 -3.04 9.77 -1.15
N SER A 209 -3.84 10.27 -0.21
CA SER A 209 -4.87 11.28 -0.51
C SER A 209 -4.29 12.51 -1.23
N GLU A 210 -3.06 12.92 -0.89
CA GLU A 210 -2.35 14.03 -1.54
C GLU A 210 -2.14 13.80 -3.05
N GLN A 211 -1.85 12.57 -3.46
CA GLN A 211 -1.65 12.27 -4.89
C GLN A 211 -2.96 12.39 -5.68
N TYR A 212 -4.08 11.99 -5.09
CA TYR A 212 -5.40 12.19 -5.70
C TYR A 212 -5.80 13.67 -5.71
N GLU A 213 -5.57 14.41 -4.62
CA GLU A 213 -5.79 15.85 -4.56
C GLU A 213 -4.93 16.59 -5.60
N ASN A 214 -3.66 16.22 -5.76
CA ASN A 214 -2.79 16.80 -6.79
C ASN A 214 -3.31 16.55 -8.21
N ALA A 215 -3.89 15.39 -8.48
CA ALA A 215 -4.50 15.11 -9.79
C ALA A 215 -5.76 15.95 -10.04
N VAL A 216 -6.60 16.15 -9.03
CA VAL A 216 -7.77 17.04 -9.09
C VAL A 216 -7.30 18.48 -9.34
N ASP A 217 -6.31 18.95 -8.60
CA ASP A 217 -5.74 20.31 -8.75
C ASP A 217 -5.14 20.53 -10.13
N GLU A 218 -4.36 19.58 -10.64
CA GLU A 218 -3.76 19.64 -11.97
C GLU A 218 -4.82 19.76 -13.07
N LEU A 219 -5.86 18.91 -13.01
CA LEU A 219 -6.91 18.89 -14.03
C LEU A 219 -7.85 20.09 -13.95
N SER A 220 -8.07 20.64 -12.76
CA SER A 220 -8.89 21.85 -12.55
C SER A 220 -8.13 23.15 -12.80
N GLY A 221 -6.80 23.09 -13.04
CA GLY A 221 -5.96 24.28 -13.17
C GLY A 221 -5.78 25.02 -11.83
N LYS A 222 -5.94 24.32 -10.69
CA LYS A 222 -5.88 24.85 -9.32
C LYS A 222 -6.95 25.92 -9.01
N ASN A 223 -8.09 25.85 -9.69
CA ASN A 223 -9.18 26.82 -9.56
C ASN A 223 -10.28 26.39 -8.60
N LEU A 224 -10.13 25.23 -7.92
CA LEU A 224 -11.10 24.75 -6.95
C LEU A 224 -10.82 25.28 -5.55
N ASN A 225 -11.90 25.61 -4.82
CA ASN A 225 -11.81 26.02 -3.43
C ASN A 225 -11.69 24.77 -2.54
N LYS A 226 -10.58 24.62 -1.83
CA LYS A 226 -10.38 23.54 -0.88
C LYS A 226 -10.89 23.90 0.50
N LYS A 227 -11.68 23.02 1.09
CA LYS A 227 -12.03 23.07 2.52
C LYS A 227 -11.07 22.17 3.29
N THR A 228 -10.75 22.54 4.51
CA THR A 228 -10.05 21.65 5.44
C THR A 228 -11.10 21.01 6.34
N PRO A 229 -11.30 19.68 6.29
CA PRO A 229 -12.18 19.00 7.22
C PRO A 229 -11.66 19.18 8.66
N ILE A 230 -12.49 19.69 9.56
CA ILE A 230 -12.09 20.00 10.95
C ILE A 230 -13.01 19.40 12.01
N ASP A 231 -14.23 19.02 11.69
CA ASP A 231 -15.20 18.51 12.66
C ASP A 231 -15.55 17.04 12.40
N VAL A 232 -15.03 16.18 13.26
CA VAL A 232 -15.27 14.73 13.23
C VAL A 232 -16.76 14.41 13.46
N LEU A 233 -17.43 15.15 14.33
CA LEU A 233 -18.84 14.91 14.61
C LEU A 233 -19.74 15.31 13.44
N GLU A 234 -19.42 16.40 12.74
CA GLU A 234 -20.10 16.80 11.50
C GLU A 234 -19.95 15.73 10.42
N TYR A 235 -18.76 15.12 10.30
CA TYR A 235 -18.55 14.02 9.37
C TYR A 235 -19.47 12.82 9.66
N PHE A 236 -19.67 12.46 10.94
CA PHE A 236 -20.62 11.41 11.32
C PHE A 236 -22.07 11.81 11.06
N GLU A 237 -22.43 13.10 11.15
CA GLU A 237 -23.77 13.60 10.79
C GLU A 237 -24.06 13.49 9.29
N HIS A 238 -23.06 13.73 8.45
CA HIS A 238 -23.16 13.56 7.01
C HIS A 238 -23.22 12.06 6.62
N ASN A 239 -22.71 11.16 7.47
CA ASN A 239 -22.64 9.72 7.25
C ASN A 239 -23.33 8.91 8.37
N PRO A 240 -24.62 9.13 8.66
CA PRO A 240 -25.25 8.73 9.93
C PRO A 240 -25.33 7.23 10.17
N ASN A 241 -25.37 6.41 9.14
CA ASN A 241 -25.52 4.96 9.24
C ASN A 241 -24.27 4.19 8.85
N HIS A 242 -23.17 4.87 8.54
CA HIS A 242 -21.93 4.22 8.12
C HIS A 242 -21.14 3.67 9.31
N LEU A 243 -20.49 2.54 9.08
CA LEU A 243 -19.46 1.97 9.96
C LEU A 243 -18.13 2.63 9.62
N ILE A 244 -17.71 3.60 10.43
CA ILE A 244 -16.53 4.42 10.19
C ILE A 244 -15.38 3.91 11.04
N SER A 245 -14.24 3.59 10.43
CA SER A 245 -13.04 3.12 11.10
C SER A 245 -12.12 4.28 11.51
N ALA A 246 -11.19 4.04 12.45
CA ALA A 246 -10.14 5.02 12.78
C ALA A 246 -9.28 5.36 11.56
N LYS A 247 -9.03 4.39 10.68
CA LYS A 247 -8.33 4.60 9.41
C LYS A 247 -9.04 5.61 8.51
N GLU A 248 -10.36 5.50 8.39
CA GLU A 248 -11.15 6.44 7.59
C GLU A 248 -11.05 7.86 8.13
N ILE A 249 -11.22 8.05 9.44
CA ILE A 249 -11.03 9.36 10.09
C ILE A 249 -9.60 9.88 9.88
N ALA A 250 -8.60 9.03 10.01
CA ALA A 250 -7.21 9.41 9.77
C ALA A 250 -7.01 9.96 8.35
N VAL A 251 -7.55 9.28 7.33
CA VAL A 251 -7.44 9.69 5.92
C VAL A 251 -8.25 10.96 5.66
N VAL A 252 -9.51 11.01 6.09
CA VAL A 252 -10.40 12.15 5.83
C VAL A 252 -9.86 13.44 6.44
N PHE A 253 -9.37 13.38 7.67
CA PHE A 253 -8.91 14.56 8.40
C PHE A 253 -7.41 14.80 8.31
N GLY A 254 -6.64 13.92 7.68
CA GLY A 254 -5.19 14.06 7.55
C GLY A 254 -4.44 13.96 8.89
N ILE A 255 -4.89 13.10 9.81
CA ILE A 255 -4.28 12.85 11.12
C ILE A 255 -3.75 11.41 11.22
N SER A 256 -2.96 11.11 12.26
CA SER A 256 -2.51 9.73 12.49
C SER A 256 -3.68 8.83 12.90
N GLU A 257 -3.61 7.55 12.56
CA GLU A 257 -4.63 6.57 12.96
C GLU A 257 -4.70 6.44 14.49
N PHE A 258 -3.58 6.55 15.17
CA PHE A 258 -3.53 6.61 16.63
C PHE A 258 -4.30 7.81 17.21
N ASP A 259 -4.14 9.01 16.64
CA ASP A 259 -4.90 10.19 17.08
C ASP A 259 -6.38 10.06 16.74
N ALA A 260 -6.71 9.49 15.57
CA ALA A 260 -8.08 9.19 15.19
C ALA A 260 -8.73 8.22 16.20
N GLU A 261 -8.08 7.10 16.54
CA GLU A 261 -8.63 6.13 17.50
C GLU A 261 -8.81 6.75 18.90
N ARG A 262 -7.85 7.54 19.37
CA ARG A 262 -7.94 8.26 20.64
C ARG A 262 -9.13 9.22 20.68
N ARG A 263 -9.35 10.03 19.63
CA ARG A 263 -10.46 10.96 19.52
C ARG A 263 -11.80 10.24 19.50
N LEU A 264 -11.92 9.20 18.68
CA LEU A 264 -13.12 8.36 18.60
C LEU A 264 -13.45 7.69 19.94
N GLY A 265 -12.43 7.28 20.71
CA GLY A 265 -12.57 6.76 22.07
C GLY A 265 -13.21 7.78 23.00
N ILE A 266 -12.67 9.00 23.08
CA ILE A 266 -13.19 10.09 23.91
C ILE A 266 -14.63 10.45 23.55
N LEU A 267 -14.94 10.57 22.24
CA LEU A 267 -16.29 10.87 21.77
C LEU A 267 -17.28 9.74 22.08
N SER A 268 -16.79 8.49 22.06
CA SER A 268 -17.60 7.31 22.40
C SER A 268 -17.88 7.20 23.91
N GLU A 269 -16.87 7.45 24.77
CA GLU A 269 -17.04 7.53 26.22
C GLU A 269 -18.03 8.63 26.62
N GLY A 270 -18.05 9.73 25.85
CA GLY A 270 -19.03 10.80 25.98
C GLY A 270 -20.41 10.51 25.38
N HIS A 271 -20.66 9.30 24.89
CA HIS A 271 -21.90 8.88 24.23
C HIS A 271 -22.26 9.72 22.96
N LEU A 272 -21.28 10.42 22.38
CA LEU A 272 -21.44 11.20 21.15
C LEU A 272 -21.32 10.32 19.90
N LEU A 273 -20.63 9.18 20.03
CA LEU A 273 -20.53 8.14 19.02
C LEU A 273 -20.85 6.78 19.64
N LYS A 274 -21.37 5.87 18.84
CA LYS A 274 -21.65 4.50 19.24
C LYS A 274 -20.56 3.56 18.70
N PRO A 275 -19.79 2.88 19.57
CA PRO A 275 -18.81 1.90 19.12
C PRO A 275 -19.49 0.62 18.64
N ALA A 276 -18.91 -0.02 17.64
CA ALA A 276 -19.31 -1.31 17.11
C ALA A 276 -18.06 -2.18 16.88
N THR A 277 -18.11 -3.44 17.34
CA THR A 277 -17.04 -4.41 17.06
C THR A 277 -17.55 -5.43 16.07
N ILE A 278 -16.82 -5.63 14.97
CA ILE A 278 -17.21 -6.51 13.87
C ILE A 278 -16.05 -7.48 13.56
N GLY A 279 -16.37 -8.72 13.21
CA GLY A 279 -15.36 -9.70 12.82
C GLY A 279 -14.40 -10.11 13.95
N GLY A 280 -14.83 -9.95 15.21
CA GLY A 280 -14.15 -10.40 16.43
C GLY A 280 -13.28 -9.35 17.13
N ASP A 281 -12.62 -8.45 16.40
CA ASP A 281 -11.65 -7.50 16.99
C ASP A 281 -11.64 -6.11 16.32
N LYS A 282 -12.33 -5.94 15.19
CA LYS A 282 -12.29 -4.70 14.41
C LYS A 282 -13.26 -3.66 14.96
N LYS A 283 -12.72 -2.50 15.32
CA LYS A 283 -13.47 -1.39 15.89
C LYS A 283 -13.97 -0.45 14.79
N PHE A 284 -15.24 -0.11 14.90
CA PHE A 284 -15.91 0.92 14.11
C PHE A 284 -16.74 1.81 15.02
N TRP A 285 -17.16 2.94 14.49
CA TRP A 285 -18.04 3.88 15.17
C TRP A 285 -19.17 4.31 14.24
N THR A 286 -20.32 4.64 14.80
CA THR A 286 -21.46 5.19 14.08
C THR A 286 -22.01 6.37 14.84
N ALA A 287 -22.80 7.20 14.17
CA ALA A 287 -23.65 8.19 14.85
C ALA A 287 -24.67 7.47 15.76
N PRO A 288 -25.07 8.07 16.91
CA PRO A 288 -26.14 7.51 17.73
C PRO A 288 -27.48 7.52 16.96
N SER A 289 -28.29 6.45 17.13
CA SER A 289 -29.60 6.28 16.47
C SER A 289 -30.68 7.27 16.94
N GLU A 290 -30.55 7.79 18.14
CA GLU A 290 -31.39 8.88 18.69
C GLU A 290 -30.57 10.16 18.62
N GLY A 291 -31.12 11.21 17.98
CA GLY A 291 -30.40 12.46 17.71
C GLY A 291 -29.63 12.98 18.92
N ARG A 292 -28.47 13.57 18.70
CA ARG A 292 -27.56 14.06 19.73
C ARG A 292 -28.28 15.02 20.68
N ASN A 293 -28.21 14.73 21.97
CA ASN A 293 -28.56 15.70 22.98
C ASN A 293 -27.33 16.56 23.33
N VAL A 294 -26.84 17.31 22.33
CA VAL A 294 -25.65 18.17 22.48
C VAL A 294 -26.09 19.46 23.14
N LYS A 295 -26.28 19.44 24.47
CA LYS A 295 -26.48 20.70 25.19
C LYS A 295 -25.18 21.42 25.53
N GLU A 296 -24.14 20.71 25.88
CA GLU A 296 -22.79 21.27 26.13
C GLU A 296 -21.73 20.16 25.98
N LEU A 297 -20.74 20.35 25.10
CA LEU A 297 -19.58 19.51 25.03
C LEU A 297 -18.59 19.90 26.12
N THR A 298 -17.95 18.92 26.77
CA THR A 298 -16.79 19.19 27.61
C THR A 298 -15.61 19.71 26.76
N MET A 299 -14.66 20.42 27.36
CA MET A 299 -13.46 20.87 26.63
C MET A 299 -12.68 19.71 26.00
N GLU A 300 -12.67 18.54 26.64
CA GLU A 300 -12.04 17.33 26.11
C GLU A 300 -12.77 16.79 24.88
N GLN A 301 -14.11 16.75 24.91
CA GLN A 301 -14.96 16.35 23.77
C GLN A 301 -14.86 17.34 22.62
N LEU A 302 -14.84 18.64 22.91
CA LEU A 302 -14.65 19.69 21.90
C LEU A 302 -13.28 19.55 21.22
N ASN A 303 -12.22 19.36 21.98
CA ASN A 303 -10.88 19.13 21.44
C ASN A 303 -10.77 17.80 20.68
N ALA A 304 -11.54 16.78 21.04
CA ALA A 304 -11.61 15.51 20.33
C ALA A 304 -12.40 15.62 19.02
N SER A 305 -13.46 16.43 18.99
CA SER A 305 -14.27 16.63 17.77
C SER A 305 -13.62 17.59 16.78
N HIS A 306 -12.92 18.63 17.25
CA HIS A 306 -12.30 19.63 16.37
C HIS A 306 -10.80 19.40 16.19
N ILE A 307 -10.38 19.40 14.94
CA ILE A 307 -8.97 19.25 14.52
C ILE A 307 -8.47 20.65 14.16
N THR A 308 -7.93 21.37 15.16
CA THR A 308 -7.49 22.76 15.01
C THR A 308 -6.04 22.90 14.57
N ASP A 309 -5.23 21.86 14.70
CA ASP A 309 -3.81 21.87 14.35
C ASP A 309 -3.48 20.87 13.22
N THR A 310 -3.90 21.22 12.01
CA THR A 310 -3.52 20.49 10.79
C THR A 310 -2.11 20.84 10.32
N SER A 311 -1.46 21.86 10.93
CA SER A 311 -0.15 22.35 10.50
C SER A 311 1.02 21.44 10.94
N LYS A 312 0.83 20.60 11.97
CA LYS A 312 1.86 19.67 12.46
C LYS A 312 1.68 18.23 11.99
N THR A 313 0.53 17.91 11.42
CA THR A 313 0.26 16.62 10.81
C THR A 313 -0.08 16.81 9.34
N SER A 314 0.76 17.53 8.57
CA SER A 314 0.83 17.14 7.17
C SER A 314 1.27 15.68 7.23
N LEU A 315 0.34 14.75 7.06
CA LEU A 315 0.65 13.44 6.55
C LEU A 315 1.23 13.66 5.14
N LYS A 316 2.43 14.22 5.08
CA LYS A 316 3.45 13.62 4.27
C LYS A 316 3.67 12.26 4.94
N THR A 317 2.72 11.36 4.82
CA THR A 317 3.04 9.96 4.82
C THR A 317 3.93 9.85 3.60
N ASP A 318 5.22 10.12 3.86
CA ASP A 318 6.25 10.01 2.84
C ASP A 318 6.04 8.59 2.34
N PHE A 319 5.65 8.45 1.08
CA PHE A 319 5.48 7.13 0.47
C PHE A 319 6.72 6.28 0.79
N GLY A 320 7.89 6.93 0.92
CA GLY A 320 9.10 6.35 1.44
C GLY A 320 8.97 5.78 2.86
N GLU A 321 8.26 6.45 3.78
CA GLU A 321 8.05 5.91 5.14
C GLU A 321 7.12 4.68 5.13
N VAL A 322 6.08 4.68 4.31
CA VAL A 322 5.16 3.53 4.18
C VAL A 322 5.88 2.32 3.60
N ILE A 323 6.67 2.51 2.55
CA ILE A 323 7.51 1.46 1.97
C ILE A 323 8.53 0.98 3.01
N THR A 324 9.24 1.87 3.66
CA THR A 324 10.24 1.53 4.67
C THR A 324 9.61 0.73 5.80
N LYS A 325 8.40 1.07 6.25
CA LYS A 325 7.65 0.31 7.24
C LYS A 325 7.26 -1.09 6.75
N ALA A 326 6.79 -1.22 5.50
CA ALA A 326 6.46 -2.51 4.91
C ALA A 326 7.70 -3.40 4.78
N VAL A 327 8.81 -2.86 4.27
CA VAL A 327 10.10 -3.56 4.15
C VAL A 327 10.62 -4.00 5.52
N THR A 328 10.69 -3.10 6.50
CA THR A 328 11.18 -3.46 7.85
C THR A 328 10.26 -4.47 8.53
N GLY A 329 8.95 -4.41 8.31
CA GLY A 329 7.99 -5.40 8.80
C GLY A 329 8.25 -6.80 8.24
N LEU A 330 8.40 -6.91 6.91
CA LEU A 330 8.68 -8.18 6.25
C LEU A 330 10.02 -8.78 6.72
N TYR A 331 11.10 -8.00 6.70
CA TYR A 331 12.43 -8.50 7.08
C TYR A 331 12.57 -8.75 8.59
N THR A 332 11.73 -8.13 9.44
CA THR A 332 11.57 -8.53 10.83
C THR A 332 11.02 -9.96 10.93
N GLN A 333 10.00 -10.30 10.12
CA GLN A 333 9.48 -11.67 10.07
C GLN A 333 10.52 -12.67 9.56
N VAL A 334 11.27 -12.32 8.52
CA VAL A 334 12.37 -13.15 7.98
C VAL A 334 13.46 -13.40 9.04
N ALA A 335 13.79 -12.40 9.85
CA ALA A 335 14.77 -12.55 10.92
C ALA A 335 14.31 -13.49 12.03
N LEU A 336 13.04 -13.36 12.46
CA LEU A 336 12.47 -14.07 13.60
C LEU A 336 11.93 -15.46 13.24
N HIS A 337 11.47 -15.64 12.00
CA HIS A 337 10.77 -16.83 11.52
C HIS A 337 11.26 -17.26 10.14
N PRO A 338 12.55 -17.59 9.96
CA PRO A 338 13.10 -17.98 8.66
C PRO A 338 12.55 -19.31 8.14
N ASP A 339 11.88 -20.09 8.98
CA ASP A 339 11.21 -21.35 8.68
C ASP A 339 9.84 -21.20 8.00
N LYS A 340 9.26 -19.99 8.00
CA LYS A 340 7.98 -19.72 7.31
C LYS A 340 8.16 -19.75 5.80
N PRO A 341 7.11 -20.12 5.05
CA PRO A 341 7.12 -19.99 3.60
C PRO A 341 7.06 -18.50 3.19
N TYR A 342 8.03 -18.08 2.39
CA TYR A 342 8.05 -16.78 1.72
C TYR A 342 7.96 -16.99 0.21
N HIS A 343 7.55 -15.98 -0.53
CA HIS A 343 7.43 -16.02 -1.99
C HIS A 343 8.78 -15.87 -2.70
N PHE A 344 9.86 -15.71 -1.97
CA PHE A 344 11.24 -15.70 -2.44
C PHE A 344 12.09 -16.77 -1.74
N PRO A 345 13.18 -17.24 -2.36
CA PRO A 345 14.08 -18.22 -1.77
C PRO A 345 14.77 -17.67 -0.51
N LEU A 346 14.94 -18.50 0.50
CA LEU A 346 15.66 -18.19 1.74
C LEU A 346 16.71 -19.24 2.07
N GLY A 347 17.67 -18.82 2.87
CA GLY A 347 18.59 -19.71 3.55
C GLY A 347 19.70 -20.28 2.65
N LYS A 348 20.22 -21.43 3.05
CA LYS A 348 21.34 -22.09 2.33
C LYS A 348 20.98 -22.45 0.89
N SER A 349 19.72 -22.84 0.63
CA SER A 349 19.25 -23.13 -0.73
C SER A 349 19.26 -21.90 -1.62
N ALA A 350 18.88 -20.72 -1.07
CA ALA A 350 18.96 -19.46 -1.77
C ALA A 350 20.41 -19.08 -2.11
N LEU A 351 21.32 -19.20 -1.16
CA LEU A 351 22.76 -18.96 -1.40
C LEU A 351 23.32 -19.80 -2.56
N LEU A 352 23.01 -21.10 -2.57
CA LEU A 352 23.42 -21.98 -3.65
C LEU A 352 22.80 -21.61 -4.99
N PHE A 353 21.49 -21.27 -4.96
CA PHE A 353 20.74 -20.89 -6.15
C PHE A 353 21.28 -19.61 -6.80
N VAL A 354 21.65 -18.60 -6.00
CA VAL A 354 22.20 -17.34 -6.52
C VAL A 354 23.72 -17.38 -6.77
N GLY A 355 24.36 -18.55 -6.61
CA GLY A 355 25.70 -18.80 -7.07
C GLY A 355 26.82 -18.64 -6.04
N TYR A 356 26.52 -18.62 -4.73
CA TYR A 356 27.59 -18.68 -3.72
C TYR A 356 28.28 -20.04 -3.72
N PRO A 357 29.61 -20.06 -3.66
CA PRO A 357 30.37 -21.32 -3.59
C PRO A 357 30.08 -22.07 -2.28
N GLU A 358 29.72 -23.35 -2.38
CA GLU A 358 29.37 -24.15 -1.20
C GLU A 358 30.52 -24.24 -0.18
N LEU A 359 31.75 -24.30 -0.62
CA LEU A 359 32.94 -24.30 0.25
C LEU A 359 33.06 -23.00 1.07
N GLU A 360 32.54 -21.88 0.56
CA GLU A 360 32.53 -20.61 1.28
C GLU A 360 31.34 -20.56 2.23
N ILE A 361 30.16 -20.99 1.79
CA ILE A 361 28.95 -21.08 2.62
C ILE A 361 29.21 -21.85 3.92
N ASN A 362 29.89 -22.99 3.81
CA ASN A 362 30.20 -23.88 4.92
C ASN A 362 31.18 -23.28 5.95
N LYS A 363 31.75 -22.10 5.70
CA LYS A 363 32.59 -21.36 6.66
C LYS A 363 31.77 -20.47 7.61
N LEU A 364 30.49 -20.24 7.32
CA LEU A 364 29.65 -19.34 8.09
C LEU A 364 28.78 -20.10 9.10
N PRO A 365 28.39 -19.46 10.21
CA PRO A 365 27.43 -20.05 11.14
C PRO A 365 26.07 -20.27 10.44
N GLU A 366 25.41 -21.38 10.73
CA GLU A 366 24.10 -21.71 10.15
C GLU A 366 23.06 -20.61 10.35
N SER A 367 23.07 -19.98 11.53
CA SER A 367 22.18 -18.86 11.87
C SER A 367 22.43 -17.60 11.02
N ALA A 368 23.58 -17.46 10.36
CA ALA A 368 23.81 -16.40 9.38
C ALA A 368 23.20 -16.75 8.03
N LEU A 369 23.09 -18.05 7.72
CA LEU A 369 22.59 -18.54 6.44
C LEU A 369 21.05 -18.57 6.39
N GLU A 370 20.39 -18.99 7.47
CA GLU A 370 18.95 -19.30 7.49
C GLU A 370 18.04 -18.14 7.09
N SER A 371 18.43 -16.88 7.36
CA SER A 371 17.68 -15.67 6.99
C SER A 371 18.26 -14.95 5.78
N PHE A 372 19.14 -15.59 5.02
CA PHE A 372 19.66 -15.00 3.79
C PHE A 372 18.57 -14.89 2.74
N ALA A 373 18.31 -13.67 2.26
CA ALA A 373 17.31 -13.32 1.26
C ALA A 373 17.93 -12.53 0.09
N GLY A 374 19.23 -12.67 -0.13
CA GLY A 374 19.93 -12.00 -1.23
C GLY A 374 19.49 -12.53 -2.59
N VAL A 375 19.55 -11.67 -3.60
CA VAL A 375 19.03 -11.95 -4.94
C VAL A 375 20.11 -12.33 -5.94
N GLY A 376 21.40 -12.23 -5.57
CA GLY A 376 22.52 -12.55 -6.42
C GLY A 376 23.80 -12.78 -5.63
N TYR A 377 24.93 -12.86 -6.33
CA TYR A 377 26.25 -13.06 -5.75
C TYR A 377 27.17 -11.85 -6.04
N PRO A 378 27.10 -10.76 -5.26
CA PRO A 378 27.88 -9.54 -5.50
C PRO A 378 29.39 -9.79 -5.44
N HIS A 379 29.83 -10.78 -4.65
CA HIS A 379 31.25 -11.15 -4.53
C HIS A 379 31.83 -11.84 -5.77
N ALA A 380 31.02 -12.19 -6.78
CA ALA A 380 31.53 -12.68 -8.08
C ALA A 380 32.46 -11.66 -8.77
N CYS A 381 32.33 -10.37 -8.41
CA CYS A 381 33.25 -9.34 -8.89
C CYS A 381 34.71 -9.55 -8.43
N ASN A 382 34.93 -10.37 -7.42
CA ASN A 382 36.23 -10.69 -6.78
C ASN A 382 37.10 -9.44 -6.51
N ALA A 383 36.48 -8.35 -6.07
CA ALA A 383 37.13 -7.05 -6.04
C ALA A 383 37.41 -6.53 -4.62
N ILE A 384 37.19 -7.33 -3.55
CA ILE A 384 37.60 -6.97 -2.19
C ILE A 384 39.05 -7.44 -2.01
N ASN A 385 39.93 -6.47 -1.72
CA ASN A 385 41.33 -6.74 -1.45
C ASN A 385 41.62 -6.82 0.05
N PRO A 386 42.65 -7.58 0.47
CA PRO A 386 43.07 -7.61 1.86
C PRO A 386 43.40 -6.20 2.42
N GLY A 387 42.85 -5.87 3.59
CA GLY A 387 43.10 -4.60 4.26
C GLY A 387 42.12 -3.47 3.91
N GLU A 388 41.22 -3.67 2.96
CA GLU A 388 40.22 -2.65 2.57
C GLU A 388 39.09 -2.47 3.60
N THR A 389 38.46 -1.31 3.55
CA THR A 389 37.24 -0.99 4.29
C THR A 389 36.03 -1.21 3.40
N VAL A 390 35.17 -2.13 3.80
CA VAL A 390 33.96 -2.52 3.08
C VAL A 390 32.73 -2.01 3.81
N LEU A 391 31.76 -1.44 3.09
CA LEU A 391 30.42 -1.15 3.56
C LEU A 391 29.43 -2.08 2.86
N ASP A 392 28.66 -2.83 3.63
CA ASP A 392 27.56 -3.64 3.14
C ASP A 392 26.23 -2.99 3.46
N ILE A 393 25.47 -2.58 2.44
CA ILE A 393 24.18 -1.89 2.58
C ILE A 393 23.06 -2.92 2.56
N GLY A 394 22.21 -2.91 3.61
CA GLY A 394 21.20 -3.93 3.84
C GLY A 394 21.83 -5.24 4.30
N SER A 395 22.67 -5.17 5.31
CA SER A 395 23.50 -6.31 5.76
C SER A 395 22.69 -7.52 6.26
N GLY A 396 21.38 -7.37 6.50
CA GLY A 396 20.51 -8.44 6.96
C GLY A 396 21.06 -9.17 8.17
N SER A 397 21.02 -10.51 8.16
CA SER A 397 21.60 -11.38 9.21
C SER A 397 23.13 -11.42 9.25
N GLY A 398 23.81 -10.64 8.38
CA GLY A 398 25.27 -10.49 8.35
C GLY A 398 25.99 -11.46 7.41
N THR A 399 25.32 -12.14 6.53
CA THR A 399 25.91 -13.13 5.61
C THR A 399 26.99 -12.51 4.72
N ASP A 400 26.66 -11.47 3.94
CA ASP A 400 27.61 -10.79 3.04
C ASP A 400 28.70 -10.01 3.79
N VAL A 401 28.37 -9.49 4.99
CA VAL A 401 29.34 -8.90 5.91
C VAL A 401 30.42 -9.91 6.31
N LEU A 402 30.02 -11.14 6.66
CA LEU A 402 30.95 -12.19 7.06
C LEU A 402 31.80 -12.66 5.87
N PHE A 403 31.24 -12.79 4.68
CA PHE A 403 32.02 -13.04 3.46
C PHE A 403 33.02 -11.91 3.19
N SER A 404 32.61 -10.67 3.33
CA SER A 404 33.50 -9.50 3.19
C SER A 404 34.62 -9.52 4.21
N SER A 405 34.32 -9.90 5.46
CA SER A 405 35.31 -10.04 6.54
C SER A 405 36.40 -11.09 6.22
N LEU A 406 36.00 -12.23 5.65
CA LEU A 406 36.95 -13.27 5.24
C LEU A 406 37.87 -12.79 4.10
N ARG A 407 37.33 -11.97 3.16
CA ARG A 407 38.10 -11.47 2.00
C ARG A 407 39.06 -10.34 2.38
N THR A 408 38.59 -9.37 3.16
CA THR A 408 39.44 -8.24 3.55
C THR A 408 40.48 -8.66 4.61
N GLY A 409 40.21 -9.74 5.34
CA GLY A 409 41.12 -10.28 6.37
C GLY A 409 41.25 -9.39 7.61
N PRO A 410 42.11 -9.77 8.57
CA PRO A 410 42.14 -9.14 9.90
C PRO A 410 42.64 -7.69 9.91
N LYS A 411 43.28 -7.22 8.82
CA LYS A 411 43.75 -5.83 8.67
C LYS A 411 42.72 -4.91 8.03
N GLY A 412 41.65 -5.44 7.44
CA GLY A 412 40.58 -4.69 6.86
C GLY A 412 39.46 -4.39 7.86
N ASN A 413 38.48 -3.61 7.46
CA ASN A 413 37.30 -3.29 8.26
C ASN A 413 36.03 -3.55 7.43
N VAL A 414 35.01 -4.11 8.07
CA VAL A 414 33.71 -4.31 7.45
C VAL A 414 32.63 -3.66 8.29
N ILE A 415 31.80 -2.88 7.62
CA ILE A 415 30.67 -2.19 8.23
C ILE A 415 29.40 -2.71 7.57
N GLY A 416 28.52 -3.33 8.34
CA GLY A 416 27.16 -3.65 7.88
C GLY A 416 26.20 -2.54 8.29
N LEU A 417 25.39 -2.09 7.35
CA LEU A 417 24.32 -1.11 7.55
C LEU A 417 22.97 -1.77 7.29
N ASP A 418 22.07 -1.71 8.26
CA ASP A 418 20.70 -2.18 8.09
C ASP A 418 19.72 -1.26 8.81
N ILE A 419 18.46 -1.24 8.36
CA ILE A 419 17.40 -0.42 8.95
C ILE A 419 16.55 -1.23 9.94
N THR A 420 16.57 -2.57 9.86
CA THR A 420 15.71 -3.50 10.58
C THR A 420 16.38 -3.98 11.86
N ASP A 421 15.83 -3.61 13.04
CA ASP A 421 16.43 -3.95 14.33
C ASP A 421 16.63 -5.47 14.53
N ALA A 422 15.66 -6.30 14.15
CA ALA A 422 15.76 -7.76 14.28
C ALA A 422 16.90 -8.34 13.44
N MET A 423 17.16 -7.81 12.24
CA MET A 423 18.31 -8.21 11.41
C MET A 423 19.62 -7.78 12.03
N ILE A 424 19.70 -6.56 12.55
CA ILE A 424 20.89 -6.03 13.24
C ILE A 424 21.29 -6.92 14.42
N GLU A 425 20.33 -7.29 15.25
CA GLU A 425 20.60 -8.17 16.42
C GLU A 425 21.07 -9.55 15.97
N LYS A 426 20.42 -10.12 14.95
CA LYS A 426 20.82 -11.42 14.37
C LYS A 426 22.24 -11.36 13.78
N ALA A 427 22.57 -10.28 13.05
CA ALA A 427 23.91 -10.07 12.51
C ALA A 427 24.97 -9.99 13.61
N ARG A 428 24.70 -9.24 14.70
CA ARG A 428 25.62 -9.13 15.85
C ARG A 428 25.90 -10.50 16.50
N MET A 429 24.84 -11.31 16.68
CA MET A 429 25.00 -12.67 17.20
C MET A 429 25.87 -13.54 16.27
N ASN A 430 25.67 -13.45 14.96
CA ASN A 430 26.42 -14.24 13.97
C ASN A 430 27.88 -13.83 13.90
N ILE A 431 28.18 -12.53 13.97
CA ILE A 431 29.53 -11.99 14.04
C ILE A 431 30.26 -12.48 15.29
N ALA A 432 29.58 -12.47 16.44
CA ALA A 432 30.13 -12.99 17.70
C ALA A 432 30.41 -14.49 17.61
N LYS A 433 29.49 -15.29 17.05
CA LYS A 433 29.69 -16.75 16.84
C LYS A 433 30.88 -17.05 15.95
N MET A 434 31.10 -16.24 14.91
CA MET A 434 32.23 -16.39 14.00
C MET A 434 33.55 -15.83 14.56
N GLY A 435 33.48 -15.02 15.62
CA GLY A 435 34.65 -14.35 16.19
C GLY A 435 35.27 -13.29 15.28
N ALA A 436 34.48 -12.68 14.39
CA ALA A 436 34.93 -11.70 13.41
C ALA A 436 35.15 -10.32 14.09
N LYS A 437 36.40 -10.04 14.46
CA LYS A 437 36.79 -8.82 15.22
C LYS A 437 36.86 -7.56 14.36
N ASN A 438 36.92 -7.68 13.04
CA ASN A 438 37.02 -6.58 12.08
C ASN A 438 35.65 -6.15 11.50
N VAL A 439 34.55 -6.53 12.15
CA VAL A 439 33.18 -6.25 11.69
C VAL A 439 32.44 -5.38 12.69
N LYS A 440 31.69 -4.38 12.19
CA LYS A 440 30.78 -3.54 12.96
C LYS A 440 29.41 -3.46 12.28
N ILE A 441 28.32 -3.63 13.02
CA ILE A 441 26.96 -3.44 12.51
C ILE A 441 26.40 -2.12 13.05
N MET A 442 25.84 -1.33 12.13
CA MET A 442 25.22 -0.03 12.40
C MET A 442 23.77 -0.02 11.94
N LYS A 443 22.90 0.65 12.69
CA LYS A 443 21.57 1.00 12.21
C LYS A 443 21.67 2.24 11.33
N GLY A 444 21.05 2.21 10.16
CA GLY A 444 21.01 3.36 9.26
C GLY A 444 20.22 3.11 7.99
N ASP A 445 19.99 4.19 7.27
CA ASP A 445 19.27 4.26 5.99
C ASP A 445 20.26 4.51 4.86
N ALA A 446 20.09 3.81 3.74
CA ALA A 446 20.88 4.02 2.52
C ALA A 446 20.78 5.46 1.97
N ASN A 447 19.67 6.15 2.26
CA ASN A 447 19.48 7.56 1.89
C ASN A 447 20.23 8.57 2.80
N LYS A 448 20.80 8.08 3.91
CA LYS A 448 21.59 8.90 4.85
C LYS A 448 22.59 8.01 5.56
N ILE A 449 23.65 7.63 4.87
CA ILE A 449 24.69 6.73 5.39
C ILE A 449 25.49 7.45 6.50
N PRO A 450 25.49 6.92 7.77
CA PRO A 450 26.11 7.59 8.91
C PRO A 450 27.65 7.42 8.94
N LEU A 451 28.28 7.63 7.80
CA LEU A 451 29.73 7.53 7.60
C LEU A 451 30.25 8.82 6.93
N GLY A 452 31.53 9.13 7.20
CA GLY A 452 32.19 10.26 6.58
C GLY A 452 32.44 10.09 5.08
N ASP A 453 32.64 11.22 4.39
CA ASP A 453 32.98 11.25 2.98
C ASP A 453 34.30 10.51 2.73
N SER A 454 34.38 9.83 1.57
CA SER A 454 35.63 9.17 1.12
C SER A 454 36.27 8.25 2.16
N SER A 455 35.47 7.48 2.88
CA SER A 455 35.91 6.58 3.95
C SER A 455 35.91 5.10 3.58
N ILE A 456 35.25 4.72 2.47
CA ILE A 456 34.96 3.34 2.08
C ILE A 456 35.71 2.99 0.78
N ASP A 457 36.36 1.83 0.73
CA ASP A 457 37.02 1.30 -0.47
C ASP A 457 36.04 0.55 -1.38
N VAL A 458 35.14 -0.26 -0.77
CA VAL A 458 34.18 -1.08 -1.48
C VAL A 458 32.81 -0.95 -0.83
N VAL A 459 31.75 -0.73 -1.64
CA VAL A 459 30.36 -0.87 -1.21
C VAL A 459 29.78 -2.12 -1.82
N THR A 460 29.21 -2.99 -0.98
CA THR A 460 28.40 -4.15 -1.39
C THR A 460 26.94 -3.93 -1.05
N SER A 461 26.04 -4.55 -1.82
CA SER A 461 24.59 -4.60 -1.53
C SER A 461 23.97 -5.78 -2.26
N ASN A 462 22.96 -6.42 -1.67
CA ASN A 462 22.34 -7.62 -2.22
C ASN A 462 20.82 -7.62 -2.01
N GLY A 463 20.04 -7.22 -3.03
CA GLY A 463 18.59 -7.17 -3.00
C GLY A 463 18.00 -6.06 -2.13
N VAL A 464 18.66 -4.90 -2.06
CA VAL A 464 18.29 -3.81 -1.15
C VAL A 464 17.96 -2.53 -1.87
N LEU A 465 18.79 -2.10 -2.82
CA LEU A 465 18.63 -0.79 -3.45
C LEU A 465 17.37 -0.72 -4.32
N ASN A 466 16.93 -1.86 -4.88
CA ASN A 466 15.60 -1.94 -5.52
C ASN A 466 14.45 -1.59 -4.56
N LEU A 467 14.61 -1.85 -3.26
CA LEU A 467 13.61 -1.57 -2.23
C LEU A 467 13.63 -0.13 -1.72
N VAL A 468 14.74 0.59 -1.93
CA VAL A 468 14.89 1.98 -1.47
C VAL A 468 13.98 2.91 -2.28
N PRO A 469 13.10 3.72 -1.64
CA PRO A 469 12.19 4.62 -2.35
C PRO A 469 12.92 5.68 -3.17
N ASP A 470 13.90 6.36 -2.60
CA ASP A 470 14.74 7.36 -3.29
C ASP A 470 16.10 6.77 -3.67
N LYS A 471 16.11 5.95 -4.72
CA LYS A 471 17.33 5.32 -5.24
C LYS A 471 18.40 6.34 -5.68
N LYS A 472 17.96 7.49 -6.21
CA LYS A 472 18.88 8.55 -6.63
C LYS A 472 19.72 9.05 -5.45
N LYS A 473 19.07 9.32 -4.33
CA LYS A 473 19.72 9.77 -3.11
C LYS A 473 20.63 8.69 -2.52
N ALA A 474 20.19 7.42 -2.55
CA ALA A 474 21.02 6.30 -2.10
C ALA A 474 22.33 6.19 -2.91
N PHE A 475 22.27 6.27 -4.24
CA PHE A 475 23.48 6.26 -5.07
C PHE A 475 24.35 7.50 -4.87
N GLN A 476 23.78 8.67 -4.56
CA GLN A 476 24.57 9.86 -4.18
C GLN A 476 25.31 9.64 -2.87
N GLU A 477 24.67 9.03 -1.86
CA GLU A 477 25.29 8.69 -0.58
C GLU A 477 26.40 7.64 -0.75
N ILE A 478 26.17 6.61 -1.58
CA ILE A 478 27.18 5.62 -1.94
C ILE A 478 28.40 6.31 -2.57
N TYR A 479 28.17 7.19 -3.54
CA TYR A 479 29.25 7.97 -4.15
C TYR A 479 29.99 8.85 -3.14
N ARG A 480 29.27 9.50 -2.22
CA ARG A 480 29.85 10.35 -1.18
C ARG A 480 30.82 9.58 -0.30
N VAL A 481 30.40 8.41 0.21
CA VAL A 481 31.22 7.63 1.15
C VAL A 481 32.37 6.90 0.50
N LEU A 482 32.30 6.58 -0.80
CA LEU A 482 33.38 5.94 -1.52
C LEU A 482 34.60 6.86 -1.61
N LYS A 483 35.77 6.30 -1.38
CA LYS A 483 37.08 6.91 -1.67
C LYS A 483 37.23 7.11 -3.19
N ARG A 484 38.11 7.97 -3.63
CA ARG A 484 38.57 8.02 -5.02
C ARG A 484 39.18 6.66 -5.39
N GLY A 485 38.84 6.13 -6.55
CA GLY A 485 39.20 4.77 -6.96
C GLY A 485 38.40 3.66 -6.27
N GLY A 486 37.53 3.98 -5.30
CA GLY A 486 36.61 3.02 -4.67
C GLY A 486 35.54 2.53 -5.64
N ARG A 487 34.86 1.44 -5.30
CA ARG A 487 33.97 0.71 -6.22
C ARG A 487 32.75 0.14 -5.55
N ILE A 488 31.74 -0.19 -6.35
CA ILE A 488 30.53 -0.90 -5.93
C ILE A 488 30.52 -2.33 -6.48
N GLN A 489 29.90 -3.23 -5.74
CA GLN A 489 29.53 -4.60 -6.11
C GLN A 489 28.10 -4.84 -5.62
N ILE A 490 27.13 -4.77 -6.51
CA ILE A 490 25.72 -4.79 -6.19
C ILE A 490 25.03 -5.92 -6.94
N ALA A 491 24.24 -6.72 -6.26
CA ALA A 491 23.26 -7.62 -6.86
C ALA A 491 21.87 -7.06 -6.57
N ASP A 492 21.08 -6.82 -7.61
CA ASP A 492 19.76 -6.22 -7.44
C ASP A 492 18.76 -6.65 -8.53
N ILE A 493 17.46 -6.53 -8.23
CA ILE A 493 16.41 -6.87 -9.19
C ILE A 493 16.12 -5.67 -10.06
N VAL A 494 16.06 -5.91 -11.36
CA VAL A 494 15.63 -4.96 -12.39
C VAL A 494 14.53 -5.57 -13.25
N VAL A 495 13.81 -4.75 -13.99
CA VAL A 495 12.73 -5.17 -14.89
C VAL A 495 12.94 -4.63 -16.29
N GLN A 496 12.33 -5.29 -17.29
CA GLN A 496 12.36 -4.82 -18.68
C GLN A 496 11.21 -3.84 -18.97
N LYS A 497 10.10 -3.96 -18.27
CA LYS A 497 8.93 -3.09 -18.40
C LYS A 497 8.65 -2.40 -17.07
N ASP A 498 8.19 -1.16 -17.13
CA ASP A 498 7.87 -0.36 -15.94
C ASP A 498 6.74 -1.00 -15.12
N VAL A 499 7.14 -1.64 -14.02
CA VAL A 499 6.21 -2.29 -13.08
C VAL A 499 5.39 -1.25 -12.33
N GLN A 500 5.95 -0.07 -12.06
CA GLN A 500 5.28 0.99 -11.31
C GLN A 500 4.06 1.52 -12.06
N LYS A 501 4.11 1.56 -13.39
CA LYS A 501 2.95 1.90 -14.24
C LYS A 501 1.90 0.81 -14.28
N ALA A 502 2.30 -0.45 -14.14
CA ALA A 502 1.40 -1.58 -14.32
C ALA A 502 0.76 -2.08 -13.01
N CYS A 503 1.48 -1.99 -11.88
CA CYS A 503 1.03 -2.55 -10.60
C CYS A 503 0.67 -1.48 -9.56
N GLY A 504 0.82 -0.19 -9.90
CA GLY A 504 0.72 0.88 -8.91
C GLY A 504 1.80 0.78 -7.82
N LEU A 505 1.87 1.78 -6.96
CA LEU A 505 2.82 1.80 -5.86
C LEU A 505 2.22 1.03 -4.65
N ILE A 506 2.13 -0.29 -4.73
CA ILE A 506 1.66 -1.14 -3.64
C ILE A 506 2.85 -1.45 -2.72
N PRO A 507 2.89 -0.96 -1.46
CA PRO A 507 4.05 -1.12 -0.57
C PRO A 507 4.44 -2.57 -0.34
N GLN A 508 3.47 -3.50 -0.31
CA GLN A 508 3.74 -4.92 -0.13
C GLN A 508 4.42 -5.53 -1.37
N LEU A 509 3.92 -5.25 -2.58
CA LEU A 509 4.60 -5.67 -3.82
C LEU A 509 6.00 -5.03 -3.95
N TRP A 510 6.18 -3.87 -3.34
CA TRP A 510 7.50 -3.25 -3.25
C TRP A 510 8.42 -4.04 -2.32
N ALA A 511 7.95 -4.37 -1.11
CA ALA A 511 8.71 -5.21 -0.16
C ALA A 511 9.01 -6.61 -0.72
N ASP A 512 8.16 -7.12 -1.60
CA ASP A 512 8.31 -8.38 -2.33
C ASP A 512 9.34 -8.32 -3.49
N CYS A 513 10.16 -7.28 -3.51
CA CYS A 513 11.27 -7.04 -4.45
C CYS A 513 10.91 -6.70 -5.90
N VAL A 514 9.67 -6.87 -6.34
CA VAL A 514 9.27 -6.59 -7.74
C VAL A 514 8.74 -5.18 -7.91
N GLY A 515 7.86 -4.73 -7.01
CA GLY A 515 7.24 -3.40 -7.11
C GLY A 515 8.23 -2.25 -6.98
N GLY A 516 9.33 -2.46 -6.26
CA GLY A 516 10.43 -1.49 -6.14
C GLY A 516 11.46 -1.54 -7.26
N ALA A 517 11.44 -2.57 -8.13
CA ALA A 517 12.40 -2.71 -9.20
C ALA A 517 12.26 -1.61 -10.26
N SER A 518 13.37 -1.02 -10.65
CA SER A 518 13.44 -0.05 -11.74
C SER A 518 13.65 -0.74 -13.08
N VAL A 519 13.23 -0.10 -14.16
CA VAL A 519 13.65 -0.51 -15.50
C VAL A 519 15.17 -0.50 -15.56
N GLU A 520 15.76 -1.55 -16.11
CA GLU A 520 17.22 -1.75 -16.12
C GLU A 520 17.99 -0.51 -16.60
N GLN A 521 17.55 0.08 -17.72
CA GLN A 521 18.23 1.26 -18.28
C GLN A 521 18.22 2.43 -17.30
N ASP A 522 17.10 2.65 -16.62
CA ASP A 522 16.92 3.73 -15.64
C ASP A 522 17.79 3.46 -14.40
N TYR A 523 17.83 2.19 -13.94
CA TYR A 523 18.68 1.79 -12.81
C TYR A 523 20.16 2.04 -13.09
N LEU A 524 20.66 1.62 -14.26
CA LEU A 524 22.03 1.85 -14.68
C LEU A 524 22.31 3.34 -14.88
N GLN A 525 21.31 4.12 -15.32
CA GLN A 525 21.44 5.57 -15.47
C GLN A 525 21.57 6.27 -14.11
N LEU A 526 20.81 5.85 -13.10
CA LEU A 526 20.95 6.35 -11.72
C LEU A 526 22.37 6.14 -11.17
N ILE A 527 22.99 5.00 -11.45
CA ILE A 527 24.38 4.72 -11.07
C ILE A 527 25.32 5.72 -11.77
N ARG A 528 25.15 5.96 -13.08
CA ARG A 528 25.98 6.91 -13.83
C ARG A 528 25.79 8.36 -13.36
N ASP A 529 24.56 8.75 -13.08
CA ASP A 529 24.19 10.11 -12.64
C ASP A 529 24.73 10.44 -11.25
N SER A 530 24.99 9.44 -10.41
CA SER A 530 25.68 9.64 -9.13
C SER A 530 27.16 10.04 -9.28
N GLY A 531 27.74 9.91 -10.48
CA GLY A 531 29.15 10.17 -10.77
C GLY A 531 30.01 8.92 -10.91
N LEU A 532 29.47 7.74 -10.66
CA LEU A 532 30.17 6.48 -10.85
C LEU A 532 30.41 6.21 -12.35
N LYS A 533 31.55 5.61 -12.66
CA LYS A 533 32.00 5.32 -14.03
C LYS A 533 32.24 3.82 -14.23
N ASN A 534 32.43 3.42 -15.48
CA ASN A 534 32.71 2.02 -15.86
C ASN A 534 31.63 1.04 -15.36
N VAL A 535 30.37 1.46 -15.42
CA VAL A 535 29.22 0.63 -15.04
C VAL A 535 29.15 -0.58 -15.94
N LYS A 536 29.25 -1.79 -15.35
CA LYS A 536 29.23 -3.08 -16.07
C LYS A 536 28.33 -4.07 -15.35
N ILE A 537 27.46 -4.74 -16.11
CA ILE A 537 26.76 -5.93 -15.65
C ILE A 537 27.68 -7.12 -15.85
N LEU A 538 27.90 -7.91 -14.80
CA LEU A 538 28.78 -9.08 -14.81
C LEU A 538 27.98 -10.36 -15.01
N SER A 539 26.80 -10.46 -14.47
CA SER A 539 25.92 -11.62 -14.60
C SER A 539 24.47 -11.26 -14.49
N ARG A 540 23.61 -12.16 -14.97
CA ARG A 540 22.16 -12.10 -14.90
C ARG A 540 21.62 -13.42 -14.39
N LEU A 541 20.52 -13.38 -13.64
CA LEU A 541 19.86 -14.55 -13.10
C LEU A 541 18.35 -14.36 -13.12
N ASP A 542 17.60 -15.32 -13.63
CA ASP A 542 16.16 -15.42 -13.39
C ASP A 542 15.93 -15.86 -11.93
N TYR A 543 15.93 -14.87 -11.04
CA TYR A 543 15.81 -15.11 -9.59
C TYR A 543 14.47 -15.75 -9.22
N PHE A 544 13.41 -15.35 -9.90
CA PHE A 544 12.07 -15.80 -9.58
C PHE A 544 11.75 -17.22 -10.09
N ALA A 545 12.60 -17.79 -10.94
CA ALA A 545 12.52 -19.22 -11.25
C ALA A 545 12.66 -20.09 -9.98
N GLY A 546 13.36 -19.59 -8.95
CA GLY A 546 13.49 -20.22 -7.64
C GLY A 546 12.30 -20.02 -6.68
N SER A 547 11.30 -19.20 -7.03
CA SER A 547 10.12 -18.99 -6.19
C SER A 547 9.26 -20.25 -6.09
N SER A 548 8.67 -20.50 -4.92
CA SER A 548 7.66 -21.55 -4.72
C SER A 548 6.27 -21.16 -5.24
N SER A 549 6.05 -19.87 -5.55
CA SER A 549 4.78 -19.31 -6.02
C SER A 549 4.72 -19.22 -7.53
N ASP A 550 3.83 -19.97 -8.17
CA ASP A 550 3.62 -19.89 -9.63
C ASP A 550 3.06 -18.53 -10.06
N ASN A 551 2.26 -17.88 -9.21
CA ASN A 551 1.78 -16.53 -9.46
C ASN A 551 2.94 -15.51 -9.49
N THR A 552 3.89 -15.63 -8.56
CA THR A 552 5.11 -14.81 -8.56
C THR A 552 5.91 -15.03 -9.84
N LYS A 553 6.14 -16.28 -10.25
CA LYS A 553 6.86 -16.60 -11.50
C LYS A 553 6.18 -16.00 -12.73
N ARG A 554 4.85 -16.11 -12.84
CA ARG A 554 4.07 -15.56 -13.95
C ARG A 554 4.14 -14.03 -14.00
N LEU A 555 3.94 -13.38 -12.86
CA LEU A 555 3.98 -11.92 -12.74
C LEU A 555 5.35 -11.38 -13.12
N THR A 556 6.41 -11.94 -12.54
CA THR A 556 7.80 -11.51 -12.77
C THR A 556 8.26 -11.75 -14.21
N SER A 557 7.86 -12.87 -14.80
CA SER A 557 8.10 -13.15 -16.23
C SER A 557 7.40 -12.13 -17.14
N THR A 558 6.18 -11.69 -16.81
CA THR A 558 5.43 -10.69 -17.59
C THR A 558 6.19 -9.36 -17.68
N PHE A 559 6.89 -8.98 -16.61
CA PHE A 559 7.68 -7.74 -16.56
C PHE A 559 9.14 -7.93 -16.94
N GLY A 560 9.56 -9.17 -17.20
CA GLY A 560 10.97 -9.50 -17.47
C GLY A 560 11.86 -9.17 -16.28
N ALA A 561 11.41 -9.55 -15.06
CA ALA A 561 12.17 -9.31 -13.85
C ALA A 561 13.35 -10.30 -13.75
N GLU A 562 14.54 -9.76 -13.54
CA GLU A 562 15.77 -10.54 -13.38
C GLU A 562 16.71 -9.87 -12.38
N THR A 563 17.60 -10.63 -11.78
CA THR A 563 18.72 -10.08 -11.03
C THR A 563 19.87 -9.72 -11.96
N ILE A 564 20.48 -8.56 -11.72
CA ILE A 564 21.77 -8.20 -12.28
C ILE A 564 22.82 -8.09 -11.18
N VAL A 565 24.05 -8.55 -11.48
CA VAL A 565 25.23 -8.21 -10.68
C VAL A 565 25.98 -7.11 -11.41
N VAL A 566 26.10 -5.95 -10.77
CA VAL A 566 26.68 -4.75 -11.37
C VAL A 566 27.87 -4.24 -10.58
N THR A 567 28.89 -3.77 -11.29
CA THR A 567 30.05 -3.06 -10.74
C THR A 567 30.23 -1.70 -11.40
N ALA A 568 30.74 -0.76 -10.64
CA ALA A 568 31.17 0.56 -11.11
C ALA A 568 32.21 1.13 -10.15
N ASN A 569 32.93 2.16 -10.55
CA ASN A 569 33.95 2.79 -9.72
C ASN A 569 33.82 4.32 -9.66
N LYS A 570 34.21 4.89 -8.51
CA LYS A 570 34.42 6.32 -8.37
C LYS A 570 35.74 6.69 -9.03
N PRO A 571 35.78 7.71 -9.89
CA PRO A 571 37.04 8.16 -10.51
C PRO A 571 38.13 8.47 -9.48
N ALA A 572 39.39 8.26 -9.87
CA ALA A 572 40.57 8.52 -9.04
C ALA A 572 40.77 10.00 -8.72
#